data_4933958f11eaf66bc089261a5609e7f6
#
_entry.id   4933958f11eaf66bc089261a5609e7f6
#
_cell.length_a   1.000
_cell.length_b   1.000
_cell.length_c   1.000
_cell.angle_alpha   90.00
_cell.angle_beta   90.00
_cell.angle_gamma   90.00
#
_symmetry.space_group_name_H-M   'P 1'
#
loop_
_entity.id
_entity.type
_entity.pdbx_description
1 polymer ?
#
loop_
_entity_poly.entity_id
_entity_poly.type
_entity_poly.pdbx_seq_one_letter_code
_entity_poly.pdbx_strand_id
1 'polypeptide(L)'
;MLTIALPKGRLMDKVLELLAEAQIIDSKELCEQSRKLIIEDPKANFRYILAKPIDVPTYVEHGVADLGVVGKDILIESERLVYELMDLGIGKCRMIVAVSDQSNLNEVKELGFSAKVATKYPNITTSFFRSHGIQSEIIELNGSIELAPLV
;
A
#
# COMPACT_ATOMS: atom_id res chain seq x y z
N MET A 1 -7.61 11.92 22.56
CA MET A 1 -7.21 12.40 21.23
C MET A 1 -7.00 11.16 20.36
N LEU A 2 -7.75 11.02 19.26
CA LEU A 2 -7.65 9.88 18.36
C LEU A 2 -6.50 10.11 17.36
N THR A 3 -5.64 9.12 17.18
CA THR A 3 -4.49 9.21 16.28
C THR A 3 -4.76 8.42 15.01
N ILE A 4 -4.65 9.07 13.84
CA ILE A 4 -4.90 8.46 12.53
C ILE A 4 -3.62 8.50 11.70
N ALA A 5 -3.14 7.34 11.26
CA ALA A 5 -2.03 7.24 10.32
C ALA A 5 -2.54 7.37 8.88
N LEU A 6 -2.01 8.35 8.13
CA LEU A 6 -2.38 8.66 6.76
C LEU A 6 -1.22 8.36 5.79
N PRO A 7 -1.49 7.79 4.61
CA PRO A 7 -0.47 7.43 3.65
C PRO A 7 0.00 8.65 2.86
N LYS A 8 1.30 8.93 2.84
CA LYS A 8 1.89 9.89 1.88
C LYS A 8 1.84 9.33 0.45
N GLY A 9 1.64 10.21 -0.52
CA GLY A 9 1.66 9.85 -1.94
C GLY A 9 0.28 9.85 -2.59
N ARG A 10 0.09 9.02 -3.61
CA ARG A 10 -1.05 9.09 -4.54
C ARG A 10 -2.44 8.99 -3.92
N LEU A 11 -2.57 8.33 -2.77
CA LEU A 11 -3.85 8.20 -2.07
C LEU A 11 -4.17 9.40 -1.18
N MET A 12 -3.17 10.21 -0.82
CA MET A 12 -3.32 11.27 0.18
C MET A 12 -4.45 12.24 -0.18
N ASP A 13 -4.46 12.77 -1.40
CA ASP A 13 -5.44 13.77 -1.82
C ASP A 13 -6.88 13.23 -1.72
N LYS A 14 -7.10 12.00 -2.22
CA LYS A 14 -8.42 11.34 -2.14
C LYS A 14 -8.86 11.05 -0.70
N VAL A 15 -7.91 10.70 0.17
CA VAL A 15 -8.20 10.47 1.58
C VAL A 15 -8.58 11.78 2.26
N LEU A 16 -7.86 12.87 1.97
CA LEU A 16 -8.17 14.20 2.50
C LEU A 16 -9.55 14.69 2.06
N GLU A 17 -9.91 14.47 0.78
CA GLU A 17 -11.23 14.79 0.25
C GLU A 17 -12.33 14.05 1.04
N LEU A 18 -12.20 12.73 1.22
CA LEU A 18 -13.16 11.92 1.97
C LEU A 18 -13.31 12.38 3.42
N LEU A 19 -12.18 12.63 4.10
CA LEU A 19 -12.19 13.07 5.50
C LEU A 19 -12.80 14.48 5.64
N ALA A 20 -12.60 15.35 4.63
CA ALA A 20 -13.20 16.68 4.59
C ALA A 20 -14.72 16.61 4.33
N GLU A 21 -15.16 15.75 3.38
CA GLU A 21 -16.58 15.49 3.14
C GLU A 21 -17.29 14.95 4.40
N ALA A 22 -16.60 14.11 5.15
CA ALA A 22 -17.07 13.58 6.44
C ALA A 22 -16.97 14.59 7.57
N GLN A 23 -16.51 15.83 7.35
CA GLN A 23 -16.30 16.87 8.34
C GLN A 23 -15.36 16.47 9.48
N ILE A 24 -14.45 15.54 9.22
CA ILE A 24 -13.46 15.04 10.18
C ILE A 24 -12.25 15.97 10.23
N ILE A 25 -11.87 16.57 9.10
CA ILE A 25 -10.69 17.45 8.98
C ILE A 25 -11.02 18.72 8.19
N ASP A 26 -10.23 19.78 8.42
CA ASP A 26 -10.07 20.86 7.45
C ASP A 26 -8.91 20.51 6.50
N SER A 27 -9.27 20.15 5.26
CA SER A 27 -8.28 19.70 4.26
C SER A 27 -7.23 20.76 3.93
N LYS A 28 -7.57 22.05 4.04
CA LYS A 28 -6.65 23.16 3.77
C LYS A 28 -5.53 23.21 4.81
N GLU A 29 -5.87 23.07 6.08
CA GLU A 29 -4.90 23.13 7.17
C GLU A 29 -3.92 21.96 7.12
N LEU A 30 -4.38 20.76 6.74
CA LEU A 30 -3.50 19.60 6.57
C LEU A 30 -2.58 19.72 5.34
N CYS A 31 -3.08 20.24 4.22
CA CYS A 31 -2.27 20.47 3.03
C CYS A 31 -1.14 21.47 3.26
N GLU A 32 -1.41 22.55 3.96
CA GLU A 32 -0.41 23.57 4.30
C GLU A 32 0.69 23.02 5.22
N GLN A 33 0.37 22.07 6.08
CA GLN A 33 1.29 21.43 7.02
C GLN A 33 1.89 20.11 6.50
N SER A 34 1.71 19.77 5.24
CA SER A 34 2.12 18.47 4.64
C SER A 34 3.62 18.11 4.79
N ARG A 35 4.47 19.07 5.12
CA ARG A 35 5.90 18.83 5.45
C ARG A 35 6.11 18.25 6.84
N LYS A 36 5.17 18.44 7.76
CA LYS A 36 5.23 17.86 9.10
C LYS A 36 4.88 16.37 9.02
N LEU A 37 5.47 15.57 9.89
CA LEU A 37 5.13 14.15 10.02
C LEU A 37 3.98 13.92 10.99
N ILE A 38 3.79 14.83 11.93
CA ILE A 38 2.73 14.79 12.92
C ILE A 38 2.00 16.14 12.89
N ILE A 39 0.70 16.09 12.80
CA ILE A 39 -0.19 17.25 12.79
C ILE A 39 -1.24 17.02 13.87
N GLU A 40 -1.45 17.99 14.73
CA GLU A 40 -2.48 17.94 15.78
C GLU A 40 -3.60 18.91 15.44
N ASP A 41 -4.82 18.44 15.56
CA ASP A 41 -6.04 19.23 15.53
C ASP A 41 -6.72 19.17 16.91
N PRO A 42 -6.39 20.11 17.82
CA PRO A 42 -6.96 20.11 19.16
C PRO A 42 -8.46 20.37 19.19
N LYS A 43 -9.01 21.06 18.17
CA LYS A 43 -10.44 21.39 18.08
C LYS A 43 -11.28 20.16 17.80
N ALA A 44 -10.80 19.33 16.86
CA ALA A 44 -11.44 18.07 16.50
C ALA A 44 -11.00 16.91 17.42
N ASN A 45 -10.03 17.11 18.28
CA ASN A 45 -9.42 16.09 19.15
C ASN A 45 -8.76 14.95 18.36
N PHE A 46 -8.16 15.28 17.21
CA PHE A 46 -7.43 14.35 16.35
C PHE A 46 -5.92 14.67 16.31
N ARG A 47 -5.15 13.61 16.08
CA ARG A 47 -3.73 13.66 15.68
C ARG A 47 -3.55 12.88 14.41
N TYR A 48 -2.83 13.41 13.44
CA TYR A 48 -2.53 12.75 12.18
C TYR A 48 -1.05 12.45 12.09
N ILE A 49 -0.70 11.21 11.70
CA ILE A 49 0.67 10.77 11.44
C ILE A 49 0.78 10.56 9.93
N LEU A 50 1.65 11.33 9.26
CA LEU A 50 1.89 11.21 7.82
C LEU A 50 3.05 10.26 7.58
N ALA A 51 2.77 9.05 7.10
CA ALA A 51 3.73 7.96 6.95
C ALA A 51 3.82 7.44 5.51
N LYS A 52 4.87 6.68 5.21
CA LYS A 52 4.88 5.86 3.99
C LYS A 52 3.76 4.82 4.07
N PRO A 53 3.06 4.52 2.96
CA PRO A 53 1.97 3.55 2.99
C PRO A 53 2.33 2.21 3.65
N ILE A 54 3.52 1.70 3.38
CA ILE A 54 3.98 0.42 3.94
C ILE A 54 4.14 0.43 5.47
N ASP A 55 4.36 1.60 6.07
CA ASP A 55 4.56 1.74 7.51
C ASP A 55 3.25 1.93 8.28
N VAL A 56 2.16 2.33 7.59
CA VAL A 56 0.86 2.60 8.23
C VAL A 56 0.34 1.41 9.05
N PRO A 57 0.30 0.18 8.52
CA PRO A 57 -0.16 -0.97 9.31
C PRO A 57 0.70 -1.22 10.55
N THR A 58 2.01 -0.96 10.47
CA THR A 58 2.93 -1.11 11.61
C THR A 58 2.60 -0.12 12.73
N TYR A 59 2.30 1.15 12.41
CA TYR A 59 1.91 2.14 13.42
C TYR A 59 0.61 1.76 14.13
N VAL A 60 -0.34 1.16 13.41
CA VAL A 60 -1.60 0.69 14.01
C VAL A 60 -1.37 -0.55 14.86
N GLU A 61 -0.65 -1.55 14.36
CA GLU A 61 -0.36 -2.79 15.07
C GLU A 61 0.34 -2.53 16.44
N HIS A 62 1.25 -1.55 16.47
CA HIS A 62 1.99 -1.20 17.69
C HIS A 62 1.30 -0.13 18.54
N GLY A 63 0.07 0.24 18.23
CA GLY A 63 -0.72 1.21 19.02
C GLY A 63 -0.18 2.64 19.00
N VAL A 64 0.69 2.97 18.05
CA VAL A 64 1.15 4.36 17.82
C VAL A 64 0.04 5.18 17.15
N ALA A 65 -0.77 4.54 16.32
CA ALA A 65 -1.99 5.09 15.77
C ALA A 65 -3.18 4.18 16.13
N ASP A 66 -4.32 4.79 16.40
CA ASP A 66 -5.57 4.08 16.69
C ASP A 66 -6.21 3.55 15.40
N LEU A 67 -6.08 4.32 14.33
CA LEU A 67 -6.59 4.01 12.99
C LEU A 67 -5.52 4.27 11.93
N GLY A 68 -5.65 3.61 10.77
CA GLY A 68 -4.81 3.86 9.61
C GLY A 68 -5.60 3.78 8.32
N VAL A 69 -5.22 4.62 7.35
CA VAL A 69 -5.72 4.52 5.97
C VAL A 69 -4.59 4.00 5.09
N VAL A 70 -4.87 2.91 4.36
CA VAL A 70 -3.85 2.21 3.59
C VAL A 70 -4.47 1.50 2.39
N GLY A 71 -3.69 1.27 1.34
CA GLY A 71 -4.13 0.44 0.22
C GLY A 71 -4.28 -1.03 0.62
N LYS A 72 -5.26 -1.72 0.07
CA LYS A 72 -5.51 -3.15 0.32
C LYS A 72 -4.31 -4.02 -0.05
N ASP A 73 -3.58 -3.63 -1.10
CA ASP A 73 -2.34 -4.26 -1.53
C ASP A 73 -1.27 -4.26 -0.41
N ILE A 74 -1.09 -3.11 0.24
CA ILE A 74 -0.16 -2.98 1.37
C ILE A 74 -0.65 -3.77 2.58
N LEU A 75 -1.94 -3.74 2.86
CA LEU A 75 -2.51 -4.47 3.99
C LEU A 75 -2.26 -5.98 3.86
N ILE A 76 -2.48 -6.54 2.66
CA ILE A 76 -2.23 -7.96 2.38
C ILE A 76 -0.72 -8.25 2.42
N GLU A 77 0.10 -7.41 1.79
CA GLU A 77 1.55 -7.61 1.70
C GLU A 77 2.24 -7.57 3.06
N SER A 78 1.80 -6.67 3.94
CA SER A 78 2.44 -6.46 5.24
C SER A 78 2.19 -7.59 6.25
N GLU A 79 1.15 -8.40 6.04
CA GLU A 79 0.73 -9.51 6.92
C GLU A 79 0.62 -9.09 8.41
N ARG A 80 0.29 -7.79 8.67
CA ARG A 80 0.19 -7.25 10.03
C ARG A 80 -1.13 -7.64 10.69
N LEU A 81 -1.08 -7.81 12.02
CA LEU A 81 -2.22 -8.17 12.83
C LEU A 81 -3.09 -6.93 13.14
N VAL A 82 -3.83 -6.48 12.13
CA VAL A 82 -4.76 -5.36 12.23
C VAL A 82 -6.12 -5.74 11.67
N TYR A 83 -7.16 -5.03 12.09
CA TYR A 83 -8.50 -5.23 11.56
C TYR A 83 -8.78 -4.26 10.42
N GLU A 84 -9.34 -4.76 9.33
CA GLU A 84 -9.92 -3.95 8.27
C GLU A 84 -11.34 -3.58 8.68
N LEU A 85 -11.55 -2.31 8.99
CA LEU A 85 -12.84 -1.81 9.51
C LEU A 85 -13.80 -1.41 8.38
N MET A 86 -13.27 -0.84 7.29
CA MET A 86 -14.07 -0.29 6.21
C MET A 86 -13.29 -0.22 4.90
N ASP A 87 -13.95 -0.53 3.79
CA ASP A 87 -13.47 -0.22 2.44
C ASP A 87 -13.94 1.20 2.07
N LEU A 88 -12.99 2.10 1.86
CA LEU A 88 -13.27 3.50 1.48
C LEU A 88 -13.67 3.64 0.01
N GLY A 89 -13.58 2.59 -0.79
CA GLY A 89 -13.98 2.58 -2.21
C GLY A 89 -13.08 3.41 -3.15
N ILE A 90 -11.94 3.91 -2.66
CA ILE A 90 -11.00 4.74 -3.41
C ILE A 90 -9.75 3.97 -3.83
N GLY A 91 -9.03 4.48 -4.83
CA GLY A 91 -7.73 3.92 -5.23
C GLY A 91 -7.81 2.50 -5.79
N LYS A 92 -8.93 2.10 -6.40
CA LYS A 92 -9.08 0.77 -7.01
C LYS A 92 -7.95 0.49 -7.99
N CYS A 93 -7.30 -0.65 -7.82
CA CYS A 93 -6.21 -1.12 -8.67
C CYS A 93 -6.28 -2.63 -8.83
N ARG A 94 -5.44 -3.16 -9.69
CA ARG A 94 -5.22 -4.59 -9.84
C ARG A 94 -3.73 -4.86 -9.98
N MET A 95 -3.28 -5.97 -9.43
CA MET A 95 -1.94 -6.48 -9.66
C MET A 95 -1.94 -7.32 -10.93
N ILE A 96 -0.91 -7.19 -11.74
CA ILE A 96 -0.76 -7.94 -12.98
C ILE A 96 0.62 -8.59 -13.01
N VAL A 97 0.74 -9.71 -13.72
CA VAL A 97 2.01 -10.28 -14.15
C VAL A 97 2.32 -9.69 -15.52
N ALA A 98 3.49 -9.09 -15.65
CA ALA A 98 3.97 -8.55 -16.93
C ALA A 98 5.24 -9.30 -17.35
N VAL A 99 5.37 -9.52 -18.64
CA VAL A 99 6.54 -10.14 -19.27
C VAL A 99 7.02 -9.24 -20.40
N SER A 100 8.25 -9.45 -20.85
CA SER A 100 8.78 -8.72 -22.02
C SER A 100 7.96 -9.06 -23.27
N ASP A 101 7.72 -8.06 -24.13
CA ASP A 101 7.07 -8.25 -25.44
C ASP A 101 7.82 -9.26 -26.35
N GLN A 102 9.10 -9.50 -26.07
CA GLN A 102 9.91 -10.50 -26.77
C GLN A 102 9.69 -11.91 -26.24
N SER A 103 9.03 -12.06 -25.09
CA SER A 103 8.67 -13.38 -24.57
C SER A 103 7.44 -13.90 -25.34
N ASN A 104 7.47 -15.18 -25.72
CA ASN A 104 6.31 -15.83 -26.34
C ASN A 104 5.33 -16.38 -25.29
N LEU A 105 5.36 -15.83 -24.06
CA LEU A 105 4.54 -16.27 -22.95
C LEU A 105 3.17 -15.56 -22.98
N ASN A 106 2.10 -16.32 -23.06
CA ASN A 106 0.74 -15.79 -23.10
C ASN A 106 -0.03 -16.12 -21.80
N GLU A 107 0.36 -17.18 -21.10
CA GLU A 107 -0.27 -17.58 -19.86
C GLU A 107 0.75 -17.77 -18.73
N VAL A 108 0.31 -17.53 -17.50
CA VAL A 108 1.15 -17.71 -16.30
C VAL A 108 1.66 -19.15 -16.16
N LYS A 109 0.90 -20.14 -16.64
CA LYS A 109 1.27 -21.55 -16.60
C LYS A 109 2.45 -21.92 -17.50
N GLU A 110 2.76 -21.08 -18.47
CA GLU A 110 3.91 -21.26 -19.37
C GLU A 110 5.24 -20.83 -18.73
N LEU A 111 5.16 -20.15 -17.56
CA LEU A 111 6.33 -19.84 -16.77
C LEU A 111 6.93 -21.13 -16.20
N GLY A 112 8.18 -21.41 -16.57
CA GLY A 112 8.89 -22.59 -16.10
C GLY A 112 9.22 -22.56 -14.60
N PHE A 113 9.67 -23.69 -14.08
CA PHE A 113 10.00 -23.89 -12.64
C PHE A 113 11.09 -22.96 -12.08
N SER A 114 11.76 -22.18 -12.90
CA SER A 114 12.85 -21.28 -12.47
C SER A 114 12.60 -19.84 -12.89
N ALA A 115 11.33 -19.46 -13.08
CA ALA A 115 10.99 -18.09 -13.44
C ALA A 115 11.43 -17.12 -12.35
N LYS A 116 12.22 -16.10 -12.70
CA LYS A 116 12.57 -15.01 -11.84
C LYS A 116 11.48 -13.94 -11.93
N VAL A 117 10.96 -13.53 -10.80
CA VAL A 117 9.86 -12.57 -10.71
C VAL A 117 10.25 -11.41 -9.82
N ALA A 118 10.46 -10.26 -10.42
CA ALA A 118 10.76 -9.04 -9.69
C ALA A 118 9.47 -8.35 -9.25
N THR A 119 9.38 -7.99 -7.98
CA THR A 119 8.18 -7.42 -7.41
C THR A 119 8.48 -6.54 -6.20
N LYS A 120 7.58 -5.61 -5.92
CA LYS A 120 7.52 -4.86 -4.66
C LYS A 120 6.68 -5.58 -3.59
N TYR A 121 6.00 -6.66 -3.97
CA TYR A 121 5.02 -7.36 -3.17
C TYR A 121 5.36 -8.86 -3.07
N PRO A 122 6.45 -9.24 -2.38
CA PRO A 122 6.95 -10.62 -2.35
C PRO A 122 5.94 -11.61 -1.78
N ASN A 123 5.19 -11.26 -0.73
CA ASN A 123 4.24 -12.17 -0.09
C ASN A 123 3.02 -12.46 -1.00
N ILE A 124 2.42 -11.41 -1.56
CA ILE A 124 1.32 -11.54 -2.53
C ILE A 124 1.78 -12.35 -3.74
N THR A 125 2.96 -12.03 -4.28
CA THR A 125 3.51 -12.67 -5.47
C THR A 125 3.78 -14.16 -5.21
N THR A 126 4.42 -14.49 -4.09
CA THR A 126 4.69 -15.88 -3.69
C THR A 126 3.39 -16.67 -3.56
N SER A 127 2.39 -16.10 -2.88
CA SER A 127 1.08 -16.72 -2.70
C SER A 127 0.38 -16.97 -4.03
N PHE A 128 0.42 -15.99 -4.95
CA PHE A 128 -0.17 -16.10 -6.27
C PHE A 128 0.47 -17.23 -7.09
N PHE A 129 1.79 -17.27 -7.24
CA PHE A 129 2.46 -18.31 -8.03
C PHE A 129 2.30 -19.69 -7.39
N ARG A 130 2.37 -19.78 -6.07
CA ARG A 130 2.10 -21.04 -5.35
C ARG A 130 0.69 -21.58 -5.62
N SER A 131 -0.32 -20.71 -5.65
CA SER A 131 -1.71 -21.12 -5.94
C SER A 131 -1.88 -21.65 -7.38
N HIS A 132 -0.99 -21.27 -8.30
CA HIS A 132 -0.94 -21.78 -9.67
C HIS A 132 0.01 -22.98 -9.85
N GLY A 133 0.60 -23.50 -8.76
CA GLY A 133 1.53 -24.63 -8.81
C GLY A 133 2.89 -24.28 -9.40
N ILE A 134 3.24 -23.00 -9.44
CA ILE A 134 4.50 -22.50 -10.02
C ILE A 134 5.46 -22.14 -8.88
N GLN A 135 6.66 -22.70 -8.96
CA GLN A 135 7.77 -22.32 -8.10
C GLN A 135 8.61 -21.26 -8.82
N SER A 136 8.68 -20.06 -8.26
CA SER A 136 9.41 -18.93 -8.82
C SER A 136 10.44 -18.40 -7.82
N GLU A 137 11.53 -17.86 -8.36
CA GLU A 137 12.50 -17.08 -7.58
C GLU A 137 11.98 -15.64 -7.46
N ILE A 138 11.68 -15.19 -6.26
CA ILE A 138 11.17 -13.85 -6.02
C ILE A 138 12.33 -12.90 -5.75
N ILE A 139 12.41 -11.83 -6.55
CA ILE A 139 13.39 -10.76 -6.41
C ILE A 139 12.67 -9.52 -5.91
N GLU A 140 12.91 -9.14 -4.68
CA GLU A 140 12.29 -7.97 -4.09
C GLU A 140 12.96 -6.68 -4.60
N LEU A 141 12.15 -5.76 -5.15
CA LEU A 141 12.56 -4.43 -5.56
C LEU A 141 11.70 -3.37 -4.86
N ASN A 142 12.34 -2.42 -4.20
CA ASN A 142 11.64 -1.34 -3.49
C ASN A 142 11.11 -0.22 -4.40
N GLY A 143 11.50 -0.21 -5.66
CA GLY A 143 11.08 0.78 -6.66
C GLY A 143 11.71 0.48 -8.02
N SER A 144 11.43 1.32 -9.01
CA SER A 144 11.96 1.20 -10.37
C SER A 144 11.78 -0.20 -10.96
N ILE A 145 10.58 -0.76 -10.79
CA ILE A 145 10.25 -2.12 -11.22
C ILE A 145 10.40 -2.28 -12.75
N GLU A 146 10.41 -1.17 -13.48
CA GLU A 146 10.66 -1.12 -14.92
C GLU A 146 12.05 -1.61 -15.29
N LEU A 147 13.00 -1.62 -14.35
CA LEU A 147 14.35 -2.14 -14.51
C LEU A 147 14.45 -3.64 -14.21
N ALA A 148 13.37 -4.29 -13.84
CA ALA A 148 13.32 -5.72 -13.55
C ALA A 148 13.94 -6.62 -14.64
N PRO A 149 13.81 -6.31 -15.95
CA PRO A 149 14.47 -7.12 -16.99
C PRO A 149 15.99 -7.13 -16.93
N LEU A 150 16.62 -6.26 -16.14
CA LEU A 150 18.08 -6.20 -15.98
C LEU A 150 18.60 -7.11 -14.86
N VAL A 151 17.72 -7.67 -14.03
CA VAL A 151 18.02 -8.51 -12.87
C VAL A 151 17.76 -9.98 -13.18
#